data_33287a3c1b0b25028054bd071725ed73
#
_entry.id   33287a3c1b0b25028054bd071725ed73
#
_cell.length_a   1.000
_cell.length_b   1.000
_cell.length_c   1.000
_cell.angle_alpha   90.00
_cell.angle_beta   90.00
_cell.angle_gamma   90.00
#
_symmetry.space_group_name_H-M   'P 1'
#
loop_
_entity.id
_entity.type
_entity.pdbx_description
1 polymer ?
#
loop_
_entity_poly.entity_id
_entity_poly.type
_entity_poly.pdbx_seq_one_letter_code
_entity_poly.pdbx_strand_id
1 'polypeptide(L)'
;MKPYLIAPSILSADLARLGDDVQNVLNAGADVIHFDVMDNHYVPNLTFGPAVCKALRDYGIKVPIDVHLMVKPVDRIIPDFAKAGADYITFHPEASEHIDRSLQLIRDHGCKSGLVFNPATPLSYLDYVLDKVDVILLMSVNPGFGGQSFLPSTLKKLQQARRLIDESGLDIRLEVDGGVKVDNIAEIAAAGADMFVAGSAIFGKPDYKQIIDQMRVQLASVK
;
A
#
# COMPACT_ATOMS: atom_id res chain seq x y z
N MET A 1 -16.75 6.95 10.08
CA MET A 1 -15.43 6.28 10.04
C MET A 1 -15.40 5.40 8.79
N LYS A 2 -14.34 5.43 7.99
CA LYS A 2 -14.17 4.54 6.83
C LYS A 2 -14.01 3.08 7.29
N PRO A 3 -14.46 2.10 6.50
CA PRO A 3 -14.17 0.70 6.79
C PRO A 3 -12.66 0.45 6.73
N TYR A 4 -12.15 -0.36 7.64
CA TYR A 4 -10.77 -0.82 7.63
C TYR A 4 -10.55 -1.81 6.48
N LEU A 5 -9.44 -1.63 5.73
CA LEU A 5 -9.05 -2.49 4.61
C LEU A 5 -7.78 -3.27 4.95
N ILE A 6 -7.79 -4.55 4.68
CA ILE A 6 -6.61 -5.42 4.75
C ILE A 6 -6.10 -5.66 3.34
N ALA A 7 -4.84 -5.28 3.09
CA ALA A 7 -4.18 -5.32 1.80
C ALA A 7 -2.95 -6.26 1.85
N PRO A 8 -3.10 -7.56 1.58
CA PRO A 8 -1.97 -8.47 1.53
C PRO A 8 -0.97 -8.09 0.43
N SER A 9 0.33 -7.93 0.82
CA SER A 9 1.40 -7.69 -0.16
C SER A 9 1.83 -8.99 -0.82
N ILE A 10 1.68 -9.08 -2.13
CA ILE A 10 2.09 -10.24 -2.93
C ILE A 10 3.60 -10.43 -3.02
N LEU A 11 4.39 -9.50 -2.51
CA LEU A 11 5.83 -9.70 -2.34
C LEU A 11 6.16 -10.96 -1.52
N SER A 12 5.23 -11.38 -0.65
CA SER A 12 5.36 -12.56 0.21
C SER A 12 4.58 -13.78 -0.28
N ALA A 13 3.89 -13.68 -1.43
CA ALA A 13 3.10 -14.76 -2.01
C ALA A 13 3.97 -15.81 -2.72
N ASP A 14 3.40 -16.97 -3.03
CA ASP A 14 4.03 -17.97 -3.91
C ASP A 14 3.99 -17.48 -5.37
N LEU A 15 5.07 -16.87 -5.82
CA LEU A 15 5.16 -16.31 -7.17
C LEU A 15 5.04 -17.37 -8.28
N ALA A 16 5.33 -18.64 -7.99
CA ALA A 16 5.16 -19.73 -8.96
C ALA A 16 3.68 -20.08 -9.19
N ARG A 17 2.79 -19.71 -8.25
CA ARG A 17 1.32 -19.93 -8.31
C ARG A 17 0.55 -18.68 -7.88
N LEU A 18 1.04 -17.54 -8.31
CA LEU A 18 0.58 -16.24 -7.81
C LEU A 18 -0.94 -16.03 -7.94
N GLY A 19 -1.55 -16.43 -9.06
CA GLY A 19 -3.00 -16.29 -9.27
C GLY A 19 -3.81 -17.08 -8.24
N ASP A 20 -3.42 -18.33 -8.00
CA ASP A 20 -4.09 -19.19 -7.00
C ASP A 20 -3.91 -18.64 -5.59
N ASP A 21 -2.69 -18.18 -5.26
CA ASP A 21 -2.36 -17.70 -3.93
C ASP A 21 -3.10 -16.38 -3.61
N VAL A 22 -3.18 -15.47 -4.59
CA VAL A 22 -3.99 -14.25 -4.52
C VAL A 22 -5.48 -14.59 -4.37
N GLN A 23 -6.01 -15.54 -5.14
CA GLN A 23 -7.42 -15.94 -5.01
C GLN A 23 -7.71 -16.53 -3.63
N ASN A 24 -6.79 -17.32 -3.07
CA ASN A 24 -6.93 -17.91 -1.73
C ASN A 24 -6.98 -16.84 -0.63
N VAL A 25 -6.11 -15.82 -0.69
CA VAL A 25 -6.12 -14.74 0.31
C VAL A 25 -7.36 -13.85 0.20
N LEU A 26 -7.90 -13.67 -1.02
CA LEU A 26 -9.17 -12.97 -1.23
C LEU A 26 -10.37 -13.76 -0.70
N ASN A 27 -10.41 -15.07 -0.92
CA ASN A 27 -11.41 -15.96 -0.35
C ASN A 27 -11.35 -15.99 1.19
N ALA A 28 -10.19 -15.71 1.75
CA ALA A 28 -9.97 -15.57 3.19
C ALA A 28 -10.47 -14.22 3.75
N GLY A 29 -10.85 -13.25 2.93
CA GLY A 29 -11.46 -11.99 3.34
C GLY A 29 -10.56 -10.75 3.23
N ALA A 30 -9.51 -10.79 2.40
CA ALA A 30 -8.75 -9.60 2.03
C ALA A 30 -9.57 -8.68 1.12
N ASP A 31 -9.30 -7.36 1.19
CA ASP A 31 -10.10 -6.34 0.49
C ASP A 31 -9.39 -5.79 -0.76
N VAL A 32 -8.08 -5.70 -0.71
CA VAL A 32 -7.21 -5.07 -1.71
C VAL A 32 -5.98 -5.96 -1.89
N ILE A 33 -5.35 -5.94 -3.05
CA ILE A 33 -4.04 -6.58 -3.27
C ILE A 33 -2.98 -5.48 -3.34
N HIS A 34 -2.00 -5.54 -2.45
CA HIS A 34 -0.86 -4.63 -2.47
C HIS A 34 0.29 -5.19 -3.32
N PHE A 35 0.80 -4.35 -4.23
CA PHE A 35 1.70 -4.75 -5.32
C PHE A 35 3.00 -3.94 -5.25
N ASP A 36 4.03 -4.49 -4.58
CA ASP A 36 5.33 -3.85 -4.36
C ASP A 36 6.24 -3.94 -5.59
N VAL A 37 6.47 -2.82 -6.27
CA VAL A 37 7.29 -2.72 -7.47
C VAL A 37 8.66 -2.12 -7.14
N MET A 38 9.72 -2.86 -7.43
CA MET A 38 11.10 -2.48 -7.13
C MET A 38 11.99 -2.62 -8.37
N ASP A 39 12.87 -1.65 -8.62
CA ASP A 39 13.70 -1.56 -9.83
C ASP A 39 15.20 -1.82 -9.60
N ASN A 40 15.59 -2.21 -8.38
CA ASN A 40 16.99 -2.34 -7.97
C ASN A 40 17.82 -1.05 -8.13
N HIS A 41 17.13 0.10 -8.16
CA HIS A 41 17.74 1.42 -8.23
C HIS A 41 17.28 2.32 -7.09
N TYR A 42 15.95 2.50 -6.92
CA TYR A 42 15.39 3.24 -5.79
C TYR A 42 15.58 2.48 -4.47
N VAL A 43 15.39 1.16 -4.50
CA VAL A 43 15.65 0.22 -3.39
C VAL A 43 16.55 -0.92 -3.85
N PRO A 44 17.34 -1.56 -2.94
CA PRO A 44 18.31 -2.61 -3.32
C PRO A 44 17.63 -3.99 -3.51
N ASN A 45 16.52 -4.04 -4.23
CA ASN A 45 15.79 -5.25 -4.58
C ASN A 45 15.09 -5.06 -5.94
N LEU A 46 14.81 -6.16 -6.63
CA LEU A 46 14.08 -6.22 -7.89
C LEU A 46 12.89 -7.17 -7.74
N THR A 47 11.70 -6.74 -8.14
CA THR A 47 10.50 -7.58 -8.03
C THR A 47 9.86 -7.85 -9.39
N PHE A 48 8.70 -7.33 -9.66
CA PHE A 48 7.88 -7.60 -10.83
C PHE A 48 7.29 -6.31 -11.39
N GLY A 49 6.88 -6.36 -12.66
CA GLY A 49 6.39 -5.20 -13.40
C GLY A 49 4.94 -5.34 -13.85
N PRO A 50 4.50 -4.44 -14.77
CA PRO A 50 3.11 -4.38 -15.25
C PRO A 50 2.58 -5.68 -15.85
N ALA A 51 3.45 -6.52 -16.42
CA ALA A 51 3.05 -7.81 -16.98
C ALA A 51 2.42 -8.74 -15.92
N VAL A 52 2.93 -8.71 -14.68
CA VAL A 52 2.37 -9.51 -13.58
C VAL A 52 1.03 -8.94 -13.10
N CYS A 53 0.89 -7.61 -13.02
CA CYS A 53 -0.38 -6.95 -12.73
C CYS A 53 -1.46 -7.35 -13.77
N LYS A 54 -1.11 -7.27 -15.07
CA LYS A 54 -1.99 -7.71 -16.15
C LYS A 54 -2.35 -9.19 -16.03
N ALA A 55 -1.37 -10.06 -15.72
CA ALA A 55 -1.62 -11.50 -15.57
C ALA A 55 -2.61 -11.80 -14.43
N LEU A 56 -2.58 -11.07 -13.31
CA LEU A 56 -3.58 -11.19 -12.24
C LEU A 56 -4.97 -10.77 -12.73
N ARG A 57 -5.09 -9.70 -13.53
CA ARG A 57 -6.37 -9.31 -14.15
C ARG A 57 -6.90 -10.35 -15.12
N ASP A 58 -6.01 -10.88 -15.98
CA ASP A 58 -6.37 -11.94 -16.95
C ASP A 58 -6.76 -13.24 -16.23
N TYR A 59 -6.17 -13.53 -15.08
CA TYR A 59 -6.56 -14.67 -14.21
C TYR A 59 -7.97 -14.50 -13.60
N GLY A 60 -8.48 -13.27 -13.52
CA GLY A 60 -9.83 -12.96 -13.03
C GLY A 60 -9.89 -12.21 -11.70
N ILE A 61 -8.77 -11.70 -11.19
CA ILE A 61 -8.76 -10.88 -9.98
C ILE A 61 -9.48 -9.55 -10.26
N LYS A 62 -10.55 -9.26 -9.51
CA LYS A 62 -11.42 -8.09 -9.70
C LYS A 62 -11.34 -7.05 -8.60
N VAL A 63 -10.80 -7.42 -7.42
CA VAL A 63 -10.63 -6.47 -6.31
C VAL A 63 -9.62 -5.39 -6.68
N PRO A 64 -9.61 -4.25 -5.98
CA PRO A 64 -8.60 -3.22 -6.22
C PRO A 64 -7.18 -3.76 -6.12
N ILE A 65 -6.32 -3.36 -7.07
CA ILE A 65 -4.87 -3.56 -7.02
C ILE A 65 -4.24 -2.21 -6.72
N ASP A 66 -3.56 -2.15 -5.60
CA ASP A 66 -2.82 -1.00 -5.10
C ASP A 66 -1.33 -1.17 -5.42
N VAL A 67 -0.83 -0.37 -6.35
CA VAL A 67 0.54 -0.46 -6.85
C VAL A 67 1.43 0.55 -6.15
N HIS A 68 2.36 0.07 -5.35
CA HIS A 68 3.39 0.85 -4.68
C HIS A 68 4.68 0.86 -5.50
N LEU A 69 5.03 2.02 -6.07
CA LEU A 69 6.18 2.19 -6.95
C LEU A 69 7.44 2.62 -6.16
N MET A 70 8.32 1.67 -5.91
CA MET A 70 9.69 1.89 -5.42
C MET A 70 10.67 1.90 -6.61
N VAL A 71 10.45 2.81 -7.55
CA VAL A 71 11.20 2.93 -8.80
C VAL A 71 11.58 4.38 -9.10
N LYS A 72 12.71 4.59 -9.77
CA LYS A 72 13.17 5.94 -10.14
C LYS A 72 13.83 5.93 -11.54
N PRO A 73 13.42 6.83 -12.46
CA PRO A 73 12.31 7.81 -12.35
C PRO A 73 10.94 7.16 -12.46
N VAL A 74 9.95 7.67 -11.73
CA VAL A 74 8.64 7.04 -11.61
C VAL A 74 7.72 7.24 -12.81
N ASP A 75 7.76 8.41 -13.46
CA ASP A 75 6.78 8.83 -14.49
C ASP A 75 6.63 7.85 -15.65
N ARG A 76 7.71 7.17 -16.04
CA ARG A 76 7.73 6.31 -17.24
C ARG A 76 6.89 5.04 -17.09
N ILE A 77 6.75 4.51 -15.87
CA ILE A 77 6.08 3.23 -15.63
C ILE A 77 4.60 3.39 -15.23
N ILE A 78 4.19 4.60 -14.85
CA ILE A 78 2.80 4.89 -14.42
C ILE A 78 1.78 4.49 -15.50
N PRO A 79 1.92 4.91 -16.79
CA PRO A 79 0.96 4.54 -17.83
C PRO A 79 0.85 3.03 -18.05
N ASP A 80 1.96 2.31 -17.89
CA ASP A 80 2.01 0.87 -18.10
C ASP A 80 1.26 0.12 -17.00
N PHE A 81 1.37 0.54 -15.73
CA PHE A 81 0.59 -0.04 -14.63
C PHE A 81 -0.89 0.31 -14.72
N ALA A 82 -1.24 1.54 -15.08
CA ALA A 82 -2.63 1.92 -15.30
C ALA A 82 -3.28 1.05 -16.40
N LYS A 83 -2.58 0.87 -17.53
CA LYS A 83 -3.04 0.00 -18.64
C LYS A 83 -3.11 -1.48 -18.20
N ALA A 84 -2.23 -1.91 -17.31
CA ALA A 84 -2.24 -3.27 -16.77
C ALA A 84 -3.40 -3.53 -15.79
N GLY A 85 -4.12 -2.48 -15.36
CA GLY A 85 -5.30 -2.59 -14.52
C GLY A 85 -5.07 -2.27 -13.05
N ALA A 86 -4.09 -1.44 -12.71
CA ALA A 86 -3.97 -0.85 -11.37
C ALA A 86 -5.16 0.06 -11.07
N ASP A 87 -5.66 0.04 -9.82
CA ASP A 87 -6.69 0.96 -9.35
C ASP A 87 -6.09 2.14 -8.57
N TYR A 88 -5.05 1.85 -7.78
CA TYR A 88 -4.26 2.84 -7.07
C TYR A 88 -2.82 2.76 -7.55
N ILE A 89 -2.18 3.91 -7.68
CA ILE A 89 -0.74 4.00 -7.94
C ILE A 89 -0.15 5.01 -6.95
N THR A 90 0.76 4.54 -6.13
CA THR A 90 1.47 5.34 -5.14
C THR A 90 2.96 5.36 -5.42
N PHE A 91 3.61 6.49 -5.14
CA PHE A 91 5.05 6.64 -5.36
C PHE A 91 5.71 7.51 -4.29
N HIS A 92 7.00 7.34 -4.11
CA HIS A 92 7.79 8.15 -3.18
C HIS A 92 8.07 9.53 -3.77
N PRO A 93 7.91 10.63 -3.00
CA PRO A 93 8.21 11.98 -3.49
C PRO A 93 9.64 12.10 -4.01
N GLU A 94 10.60 11.36 -3.43
CA GLU A 94 12.00 11.36 -3.86
C GLU A 94 12.24 10.69 -5.23
N ALA A 95 11.24 9.99 -5.76
CA ALA A 95 11.31 9.31 -7.06
C ALA A 95 10.86 10.19 -8.24
N SER A 96 10.28 11.37 -7.95
CA SER A 96 9.81 12.34 -8.94
C SER A 96 10.48 13.71 -8.75
N GLU A 97 10.86 14.36 -9.83
CA GLU A 97 11.31 15.76 -9.83
C GLU A 97 10.13 16.75 -9.82
N HIS A 98 8.91 16.29 -10.22
CA HIS A 98 7.72 17.10 -10.36
C HIS A 98 6.50 16.36 -9.81
N ILE A 99 6.37 16.30 -8.48
CA ILE A 99 5.37 15.50 -7.75
C ILE A 99 3.94 15.82 -8.24
N ASP A 100 3.59 17.10 -8.38
CA ASP A 100 2.28 17.53 -8.86
C ASP A 100 1.95 16.94 -10.24
N ARG A 101 2.92 16.98 -11.16
CA ARG A 101 2.77 16.40 -12.51
C ARG A 101 2.62 14.89 -12.47
N SER A 102 3.39 14.19 -11.62
CA SER A 102 3.31 12.74 -11.49
C SER A 102 1.98 12.28 -10.91
N LEU A 103 1.43 12.98 -9.90
CA LEU A 103 0.09 12.74 -9.37
C LEU A 103 -0.98 12.96 -10.45
N GLN A 104 -0.87 14.06 -11.21
CA GLN A 104 -1.80 14.32 -12.31
C GLN A 104 -1.72 13.24 -13.41
N LEU A 105 -0.52 12.77 -13.75
CA LEU A 105 -0.32 11.68 -14.72
C LEU A 105 -1.07 10.40 -14.30
N ILE A 106 -1.04 10.03 -13.03
CA ILE A 106 -1.79 8.88 -12.51
C ILE A 106 -3.30 9.10 -12.71
N ARG A 107 -3.81 10.27 -12.35
CA ARG A 107 -5.24 10.63 -12.46
C ARG A 107 -5.70 10.67 -13.90
N ASP A 108 -4.89 11.19 -14.82
CA ASP A 108 -5.19 11.24 -16.26
C ASP A 108 -5.34 9.83 -16.88
N HIS A 109 -4.73 8.82 -16.26
CA HIS A 109 -4.87 7.42 -16.66
C HIS A 109 -6.00 6.68 -15.91
N GLY A 110 -6.83 7.40 -15.13
CA GLY A 110 -8.01 6.87 -14.46
C GLY A 110 -7.73 6.11 -13.16
N CYS A 111 -6.50 6.17 -12.65
CA CYS A 111 -6.13 5.57 -11.36
C CYS A 111 -6.25 6.59 -10.22
N LYS A 112 -6.45 6.09 -9.02
CA LYS A 112 -6.30 6.87 -7.78
C LYS A 112 -4.83 7.07 -7.48
N SER A 113 -4.46 8.30 -7.13
CA SER A 113 -3.07 8.71 -6.93
C SER A 113 -2.70 8.83 -5.46
N GLY A 114 -1.44 8.54 -5.12
CA GLY A 114 -0.98 8.69 -3.75
C GLY A 114 0.53 8.90 -3.61
N LEU A 115 0.91 9.35 -2.41
CA LEU A 115 2.31 9.54 -2.01
C LEU A 115 2.70 8.58 -0.90
N VAL A 116 3.92 8.05 -1.03
CA VAL A 116 4.52 7.12 -0.07
C VAL A 116 5.63 7.83 0.69
N PHE A 117 5.60 7.76 2.00
CA PHE A 117 6.57 8.42 2.88
C PHE A 117 7.46 7.41 3.57
N ASN A 118 8.76 7.43 3.28
CA ASN A 118 9.76 6.67 4.02
C ASN A 118 9.74 7.06 5.52
N PRO A 119 10.29 6.25 6.42
CA PRO A 119 10.27 6.56 7.85
C PRO A 119 10.78 7.98 8.19
N ALA A 120 11.81 8.46 7.48
CA ALA A 120 12.40 9.78 7.70
C ALA A 120 11.84 10.90 6.80
N THR A 121 11.03 10.60 5.77
CA THR A 121 10.49 11.61 4.85
C THR A 121 9.40 12.43 5.52
N PRO A 122 9.46 13.77 5.52
CA PRO A 122 8.48 14.63 6.16
C PRO A 122 7.16 14.70 5.37
N LEU A 123 6.04 14.91 6.08
CA LEU A 123 4.71 15.06 5.46
C LEU A 123 4.52 16.38 4.72
N SER A 124 5.43 17.35 4.85
CA SER A 124 5.35 18.65 4.15
C SER A 124 5.36 18.57 2.62
N TYR A 125 5.73 17.42 2.05
CA TYR A 125 5.52 17.18 0.62
C TYR A 125 4.03 17.22 0.20
N LEU A 126 3.10 17.13 1.16
CA LEU A 126 1.65 17.21 0.92
C LEU A 126 1.13 18.64 0.86
N ASP A 127 1.87 19.63 1.35
CA ASP A 127 1.37 21.00 1.59
C ASP A 127 0.72 21.66 0.36
N TYR A 128 1.17 21.31 -0.85
CA TYR A 128 0.69 21.92 -2.10
C TYR A 128 0.06 20.92 -3.09
N VAL A 129 -0.16 19.66 -2.67
CA VAL A 129 -0.67 18.60 -3.57
C VAL A 129 -1.73 17.72 -2.90
N LEU A 130 -2.16 18.05 -1.69
CA LEU A 130 -3.06 17.20 -0.90
C LEU A 130 -4.40 16.94 -1.60
N ASP A 131 -4.91 17.91 -2.36
CA ASP A 131 -6.14 17.82 -3.16
C ASP A 131 -6.05 16.85 -4.35
N LYS A 132 -4.84 16.41 -4.70
CA LYS A 132 -4.58 15.41 -5.74
C LYS A 132 -4.27 14.02 -5.18
N VAL A 133 -4.32 13.85 -3.85
CA VAL A 133 -3.95 12.60 -3.18
C VAL A 133 -5.20 11.86 -2.74
N ASP A 134 -5.35 10.61 -3.17
CA ASP A 134 -6.41 9.70 -2.74
C ASP A 134 -5.92 8.74 -1.64
N VAL A 135 -4.58 8.49 -1.59
CA VAL A 135 -3.93 7.62 -0.61
C VAL A 135 -2.65 8.25 -0.09
N ILE A 136 -2.47 8.27 1.22
CA ILE A 136 -1.19 8.53 1.88
C ILE A 136 -0.71 7.21 2.46
N LEU A 137 0.41 6.68 1.94
CA LEU A 137 1.05 5.48 2.45
C LEU A 137 2.26 5.84 3.32
N LEU A 138 2.26 5.38 4.56
CA LEU A 138 3.39 5.53 5.47
C LEU A 138 4.17 4.22 5.60
N MET A 139 5.45 4.27 5.25
CA MET A 139 6.35 3.15 5.50
C MET A 139 6.68 3.07 6.98
N SER A 140 6.42 1.91 7.56
CA SER A 140 6.81 1.58 8.94
C SER A 140 8.04 0.69 9.01
N VAL A 141 8.72 0.53 7.89
CA VAL A 141 10.06 -0.08 7.72
C VAL A 141 10.80 0.70 6.63
N ASN A 142 12.11 0.49 6.48
CA ASN A 142 12.79 0.96 5.27
C ASN A 142 12.40 0.07 4.09
N PRO A 143 11.95 0.64 2.96
CA PRO A 143 11.46 -0.15 1.83
C PRO A 143 12.55 -1.00 1.19
N GLY A 144 12.15 -2.11 0.52
CA GLY A 144 13.02 -2.98 -0.25
C GLY A 144 12.90 -4.46 0.11
N PHE A 145 12.55 -4.83 1.34
CA PHE A 145 12.43 -6.23 1.78
C PHE A 145 11.25 -6.43 2.70
N GLY A 146 10.57 -7.57 2.56
CA GLY A 146 9.51 -7.99 3.48
C GLY A 146 10.05 -8.54 4.80
N GLY A 147 9.15 -8.80 5.77
CA GLY A 147 9.47 -9.48 7.04
C GLY A 147 10.17 -8.63 8.09
N GLN A 148 10.33 -7.33 7.89
CA GLN A 148 10.96 -6.41 8.84
C GLN A 148 10.06 -6.10 10.04
N SER A 149 10.67 -5.63 11.14
CA SER A 149 9.96 -5.18 12.33
C SER A 149 9.42 -3.77 12.17
N PHE A 150 8.19 -3.55 12.64
CA PHE A 150 7.54 -2.24 12.66
C PHE A 150 8.35 -1.20 13.44
N LEU A 151 8.53 -0.02 12.88
CA LEU A 151 9.21 1.13 13.51
C LEU A 151 8.20 1.92 14.35
N PRO A 152 8.31 1.95 15.68
CA PRO A 152 7.31 2.60 16.55
C PRO A 152 7.14 4.11 16.32
N SER A 153 8.16 4.78 15.77
CA SER A 153 8.09 6.21 15.40
C SER A 153 7.00 6.49 14.36
N THR A 154 6.60 5.49 13.57
CA THR A 154 5.52 5.60 12.57
C THR A 154 4.18 5.92 13.21
N LEU A 155 3.89 5.47 14.44
CA LEU A 155 2.64 5.79 15.14
C LEU A 155 2.43 7.31 15.27
N LYS A 156 3.48 8.04 15.63
CA LYS A 156 3.41 9.51 15.69
C LYS A 156 3.14 10.14 14.32
N LYS A 157 3.76 9.59 13.26
CA LYS A 157 3.57 10.09 11.89
C LYS A 157 2.15 9.77 11.39
N LEU A 158 1.58 8.59 11.72
CA LEU A 158 0.19 8.25 11.45
C LEU A 158 -0.78 9.25 12.09
N GLN A 159 -0.60 9.60 13.37
CA GLN A 159 -1.41 10.59 14.05
C GLN A 159 -1.32 11.99 13.40
N GLN A 160 -0.15 12.37 12.90
CA GLN A 160 0.04 13.63 12.18
C GLN A 160 -0.67 13.61 10.83
N ALA A 161 -0.51 12.53 10.05
CA ALA A 161 -1.18 12.37 8.76
C ALA A 161 -2.71 12.30 8.92
N ARG A 162 -3.20 11.60 9.93
CA ARG A 162 -4.63 11.51 10.22
C ARG A 162 -5.24 12.90 10.52
N ARG A 163 -4.59 13.69 11.37
CA ARG A 163 -5.03 15.07 11.64
C ARG A 163 -5.06 15.92 10.38
N LEU A 164 -4.02 15.86 9.56
CA LEU A 164 -3.95 16.59 8.30
C LEU A 164 -5.10 16.20 7.35
N ILE A 165 -5.43 14.93 7.25
CA ILE A 165 -6.56 14.45 6.44
C ILE A 165 -7.89 14.96 7.02
N ASP A 166 -8.10 14.84 8.34
CA ASP A 166 -9.35 15.25 9.00
C ASP A 166 -9.58 16.78 8.88
N GLU A 167 -8.51 17.58 9.05
CA GLU A 167 -8.56 19.03 8.91
C GLU A 167 -8.85 19.48 7.47
N SER A 168 -8.39 18.71 6.47
CA SER A 168 -8.62 19.00 5.06
C SER A 168 -10.07 18.75 4.60
N GLY A 169 -10.79 17.85 5.27
CA GLY A 169 -12.10 17.38 4.87
C GLY A 169 -12.12 16.51 3.60
N LEU A 170 -10.94 16.14 3.07
CA LEU A 170 -10.79 15.31 1.86
C LEU A 170 -10.98 13.83 2.16
N ASP A 171 -11.42 13.06 1.14
CA ASP A 171 -11.64 11.62 1.25
C ASP A 171 -10.36 10.84 0.93
N ILE A 172 -9.33 10.97 1.78
CA ILE A 172 -8.02 10.33 1.61
C ILE A 172 -7.94 9.08 2.49
N ARG A 173 -7.41 7.97 1.97
CA ARG A 173 -7.03 6.77 2.72
C ARG A 173 -5.68 6.98 3.40
N LEU A 174 -5.56 6.53 4.66
CA LEU A 174 -4.27 6.49 5.36
C LEU A 174 -3.82 5.04 5.48
N GLU A 175 -2.85 4.71 4.65
CA GLU A 175 -2.29 3.37 4.55
C GLU A 175 -0.97 3.26 5.30
N VAL A 176 -0.66 2.06 5.77
CA VAL A 176 0.59 1.73 6.43
C VAL A 176 1.17 0.44 5.87
N ASP A 177 2.47 0.43 5.59
CA ASP A 177 3.20 -0.75 5.11
C ASP A 177 4.48 -0.99 5.92
N GLY A 178 4.62 -2.23 6.37
CA GLY A 178 5.81 -2.74 7.04
C GLY A 178 5.57 -3.25 8.47
N GLY A 179 5.76 -4.54 8.68
CA GLY A 179 5.71 -5.15 10.01
C GLY A 179 4.34 -5.16 10.67
N VAL A 180 3.26 -4.99 9.91
CA VAL A 180 1.87 -5.09 10.41
C VAL A 180 1.53 -6.55 10.70
N LYS A 181 0.99 -6.81 11.90
CA LYS A 181 0.64 -8.14 12.42
C LYS A 181 -0.63 -8.07 13.26
N VAL A 182 -1.16 -9.23 13.64
CA VAL A 182 -2.33 -9.35 14.52
C VAL A 182 -2.14 -8.60 15.85
N ASP A 183 -0.94 -8.64 16.42
CA ASP A 183 -0.64 -8.09 17.74
C ASP A 183 -0.46 -6.56 17.79
N ASN A 184 -0.24 -5.90 16.63
CA ASN A 184 -0.04 -4.46 16.59
C ASN A 184 -1.06 -3.70 15.73
N ILE A 185 -1.89 -4.38 14.94
CA ILE A 185 -2.81 -3.74 13.98
C ILE A 185 -3.84 -2.83 14.66
N ALA A 186 -4.29 -3.17 15.89
CA ALA A 186 -5.22 -2.33 16.65
C ALA A 186 -4.58 -1.00 17.08
N GLU A 187 -3.32 -1.02 17.55
CA GLU A 187 -2.57 0.18 17.91
C GLU A 187 -2.33 1.08 16.69
N ILE A 188 -2.00 0.47 15.55
CA ILE A 188 -1.78 1.17 14.28
C ILE A 188 -3.09 1.83 13.80
N ALA A 189 -4.21 1.13 13.90
CA ALA A 189 -5.53 1.68 13.58
C ALA A 189 -5.93 2.82 14.52
N ALA A 190 -5.68 2.68 15.83
CA ALA A 190 -5.91 3.73 16.81
C ALA A 190 -5.03 4.98 16.55
N ALA A 191 -3.85 4.81 15.94
CA ALA A 191 -3.01 5.92 15.50
C ALA A 191 -3.53 6.62 14.23
N GLY A 192 -4.58 6.07 13.56
CA GLY A 192 -5.29 6.72 12.48
C GLY A 192 -5.25 6.02 11.13
N ALA A 193 -4.51 4.91 10.97
CA ALA A 193 -4.53 4.13 9.73
C ALA A 193 -5.90 3.48 9.48
N ASP A 194 -6.31 3.42 8.21
CA ASP A 194 -7.54 2.76 7.77
C ASP A 194 -7.31 1.73 6.64
N MET A 195 -6.07 1.55 6.18
CA MET A 195 -5.64 0.51 5.24
C MET A 195 -4.30 -0.08 5.69
N PHE A 196 -4.20 -1.41 5.71
CA PHE A 196 -3.11 -2.14 6.35
C PHE A 196 -2.46 -3.11 5.39
N VAL A 197 -1.21 -2.86 5.03
CA VAL A 197 -0.42 -3.79 4.23
C VAL A 197 0.22 -4.84 5.12
N ALA A 198 -0.07 -6.10 4.82
CA ALA A 198 0.49 -7.25 5.54
C ALA A 198 0.95 -8.33 4.56
N GLY A 199 2.26 -8.53 4.44
CA GLY A 199 2.87 -9.56 3.58
C GLY A 199 3.07 -10.88 4.34
N SER A 200 4.26 -11.09 4.87
CA SER A 200 4.66 -12.34 5.55
C SER A 200 3.80 -12.71 6.76
N ALA A 201 3.12 -11.74 7.38
CA ALA A 201 2.18 -12.00 8.47
C ALA A 201 0.97 -12.81 8.00
N ILE A 202 0.59 -12.74 6.73
CA ILE A 202 -0.51 -13.49 6.11
C ILE A 202 0.05 -14.64 5.28
N PHE A 203 0.82 -14.37 4.21
CA PHE A 203 1.32 -15.39 3.28
C PHE A 203 2.31 -16.38 3.91
N GLY A 204 2.98 -16.03 4.99
CA GLY A 204 3.84 -16.92 5.76
C GLY A 204 3.09 -17.90 6.69
N LYS A 205 1.76 -17.98 6.62
CA LYS A 205 0.93 -18.84 7.48
C LYS A 205 0.18 -19.88 6.67
N PRO A 206 -0.08 -21.07 7.24
CA PRO A 206 -0.81 -22.12 6.53
C PRO A 206 -2.31 -21.82 6.37
N ASP A 207 -2.89 -20.97 7.19
CA ASP A 207 -4.31 -20.61 7.18
C ASP A 207 -4.48 -19.08 7.12
N TYR A 208 -4.69 -18.56 5.91
CA TYR A 208 -4.89 -17.13 5.67
C TYR A 208 -6.15 -16.60 6.33
N LYS A 209 -7.23 -17.41 6.33
CA LYS A 209 -8.50 -17.01 6.92
C LYS A 209 -8.38 -16.80 8.41
N GLN A 210 -7.72 -17.68 9.11
CA GLN A 210 -7.51 -17.56 10.56
C GLN A 210 -6.79 -16.23 10.89
N ILE A 211 -5.76 -15.87 10.13
CA ILE A 211 -4.98 -14.64 10.38
C ILE A 211 -5.81 -13.40 10.06
N ILE A 212 -6.52 -13.39 8.92
CA ILE A 212 -7.36 -12.25 8.52
C ILE A 212 -8.51 -12.07 9.52
N ASP A 213 -9.16 -13.15 9.96
CA ASP A 213 -10.20 -13.08 10.98
C ASP A 213 -9.67 -12.51 12.33
N GLN A 214 -8.47 -12.92 12.75
CA GLN A 214 -7.82 -12.36 13.93
C GLN A 214 -7.52 -10.87 13.77
N MET A 215 -7.02 -10.43 12.62
CA MET A 215 -6.82 -9.01 12.31
C MET A 215 -8.14 -8.24 12.37
N ARG A 216 -9.23 -8.77 11.79
CA ARG A 216 -10.57 -8.16 11.87
C ARG A 216 -11.09 -8.02 13.31
N VAL A 217 -10.87 -9.03 14.14
CA VAL A 217 -11.24 -8.98 15.57
C VAL A 217 -10.49 -7.85 16.28
N GLN A 218 -9.18 -7.70 16.03
CA GLN A 218 -8.39 -6.61 16.61
C GLN A 218 -8.87 -5.24 16.13
N LEU A 219 -9.12 -5.08 14.82
CA LEU A 219 -9.64 -3.84 14.25
C LEU A 219 -11.03 -3.47 14.77
N ALA A 220 -11.90 -4.45 15.02
CA ALA A 220 -13.23 -4.21 15.59
C ALA A 220 -13.19 -3.71 17.04
N SER A 221 -12.07 -3.89 17.76
CA SER A 221 -11.88 -3.40 19.12
C SER A 221 -11.50 -1.91 19.20
N VAL A 222 -11.12 -1.32 18.09
CA VAL A 222 -10.72 0.09 18.01
C VAL A 222 -11.96 0.97 17.96
N LYS A 223 -12.06 1.89 18.92
CA LYS A 223 -13.21 2.79 19.12
C LYS A 223 -13.03 4.11 18.36
#